data_635728902afe0c70430955c0be15aba2
#
_entry.id   635728902afe0c70430955c0be15aba2
#
_cell.length_a   1.000
_cell.length_b   1.000
_cell.length_c   1.000
_cell.angle_alpha   90.00
_cell.angle_beta   90.00
_cell.angle_gamma   90.00
#
_symmetry.space_group_name_H-M   'P 1'
#
loop_
_entity.id
_entity.type
_entity.pdbx_description
1 polymer ?
#
loop_
_entity_poly.entity_id
_entity_poly.type
_entity_poly.pdbx_seq_one_letter_code
_entity_poly.pdbx_strand_id
1 'polypeptide(L)'
;SHLNPQYTFDNFIKGEPNKLARAVAVEIVKNPGKTIFNPLFLYGGSGVGKTHLAYAIGNEVCKLNPTARVLYVAANTFKLQFQDAVNHNRVPDFLMFYQSVDVLIVDDIQYFADLKGTQDSFFQIFNHLQQSHKQLILTSDRSPLELRGVQDRLLSRFKWGLAAEITRPDYQLRHDILLYRIRKDGIKLSDEIITYIATHVTDNVRDLEGVLASLLAYSTLTDSPIDMTLTQTVVGRLVALKPQSFDPRDIVSRVCQHMNVTEKIITARTRQREAVRARNIVM
;
A
#
# COMPACT_ATOMS: atom_id res chain seq x y z
N SER A 1 -19.49 -9.58 6.55
CA SER A 1 -18.28 -8.75 6.36
C SER A 1 -17.24 -9.55 5.59
N HIS A 2 -16.70 -9.01 4.51
CA HIS A 2 -15.59 -9.65 3.77
C HIS A 2 -14.22 -9.32 4.42
N LEU A 3 -14.19 -9.23 5.76
CA LEU A 3 -12.98 -8.94 6.51
C LEU A 3 -12.12 -10.19 6.65
N ASN A 4 -10.81 -10.04 6.45
CA ASN A 4 -9.86 -11.11 6.73
C ASN A 4 -9.47 -11.06 8.22
N PRO A 5 -9.82 -12.08 9.04
CA PRO A 5 -9.58 -12.08 10.48
C PRO A 5 -8.10 -12.19 10.85
N GLN A 6 -7.23 -12.53 9.91
CA GLN A 6 -5.79 -12.62 10.14
C GLN A 6 -5.11 -11.28 10.34
N TYR A 7 -5.71 -10.18 9.87
CA TYR A 7 -5.15 -8.84 9.99
C TYR A 7 -5.71 -8.13 11.22
N THR A 8 -4.88 -7.97 12.23
CA THR A 8 -5.24 -7.38 13.53
C THR A 8 -4.26 -6.29 13.93
N PHE A 9 -4.60 -5.49 14.94
CA PHE A 9 -3.66 -4.53 15.53
C PHE A 9 -2.49 -5.21 16.25
N ASP A 10 -2.67 -6.44 16.74
CA ASP A 10 -1.64 -7.16 17.47
C ASP A 10 -0.50 -7.61 16.56
N ASN A 11 -0.83 -7.93 15.29
CA ASN A 11 0.16 -8.30 14.29
C ASN A 11 0.51 -7.19 13.29
N PHE A 12 -0.02 -5.98 13.49
CA PHE A 12 0.44 -4.78 12.81
C PHE A 12 1.55 -4.13 13.62
N ILE A 13 2.79 -4.49 13.30
CA ILE A 13 3.96 -4.02 14.04
C ILE A 13 4.10 -2.51 13.92
N LYS A 14 4.19 -1.82 15.06
CA LYS A 14 4.32 -0.37 15.13
C LYS A 14 5.76 0.07 14.94
N GLY A 15 5.98 1.07 14.11
CA GLY A 15 7.26 1.76 13.90
C GLY A 15 7.03 3.21 13.53
N GLU A 16 8.09 4.01 13.41
CA GLU A 16 7.96 5.42 13.00
C GLU A 16 7.26 5.58 11.64
N PRO A 17 7.51 4.72 10.61
CA PRO A 17 6.86 4.81 9.30
C PRO A 17 5.32 4.70 9.31
N ASN A 18 4.72 4.09 10.35
CA ASN A 18 3.28 3.85 10.42
C ASN A 18 2.63 4.39 11.71
N LYS A 19 3.37 5.08 12.54
CA LYS A 19 2.99 5.50 13.89
C LYS A 19 1.72 6.34 13.90
N LEU A 20 1.64 7.36 13.04
CA LEU A 20 0.48 8.24 12.96
C LEU A 20 -0.76 7.48 12.49
N ALA A 21 -0.65 6.75 11.38
CA ALA A 21 -1.76 5.98 10.80
C ALA A 21 -2.32 4.98 11.82
N ARG A 22 -1.44 4.25 12.54
CA ARG A 22 -1.86 3.31 13.59
C ARG A 22 -2.51 4.00 14.79
N ALA A 23 -1.98 5.13 15.24
CA ALA A 23 -2.55 5.87 16.38
C ALA A 23 -3.97 6.35 16.07
N VAL A 24 -4.18 6.92 14.89
CA VAL A 24 -5.49 7.37 14.42
C VAL A 24 -6.45 6.18 14.24
N ALA A 25 -5.98 5.07 13.69
CA ALA A 25 -6.78 3.86 13.52
C ALA A 25 -7.32 3.36 14.87
N VAL A 26 -6.49 3.33 15.92
CA VAL A 26 -6.92 2.94 17.28
C VAL A 26 -7.96 3.92 17.84
N GLU A 27 -7.85 5.20 17.55
CA GLU A 27 -8.84 6.20 18.02
C GLU A 27 -10.19 6.05 17.30
N ILE A 28 -10.17 5.81 15.98
CA ILE A 28 -11.38 5.57 15.19
C ILE A 28 -12.17 4.36 15.73
N VAL A 29 -11.47 3.28 16.09
CA VAL A 29 -12.12 2.05 16.58
C VAL A 29 -12.95 2.29 17.84
N LYS A 30 -12.52 3.21 18.71
CA LYS A 30 -13.26 3.53 19.94
C LYS A 30 -14.61 4.21 19.65
N ASN A 31 -14.64 5.09 18.65
CA ASN A 31 -15.81 5.88 18.30
C ASN A 31 -15.94 6.07 16.79
N PRO A 32 -16.28 5.02 16.00
CA PRO A 32 -16.37 5.12 14.55
C PRO A 32 -17.38 6.18 14.11
N GLY A 33 -16.97 7.04 13.16
CA GLY A 33 -17.80 8.10 12.60
C GLY A 33 -17.98 9.34 13.45
N LYS A 34 -17.54 9.32 14.72
CA LYS A 34 -17.66 10.44 15.67
C LYS A 34 -16.37 11.22 15.88
N THR A 35 -15.29 10.79 15.28
CA THR A 35 -13.99 11.49 15.33
C THR A 35 -13.85 12.47 14.17
N ILE A 36 -12.93 13.43 14.30
CA ILE A 36 -12.55 14.32 13.20
C ILE A 36 -11.83 13.60 12.05
N PHE A 37 -11.44 12.32 12.27
CA PHE A 37 -10.71 11.48 11.30
C PHE A 37 -11.66 10.75 10.34
N ASN A 38 -12.64 11.46 9.79
CA ASN A 38 -13.64 10.89 8.88
C ASN A 38 -13.78 11.74 7.62
N PRO A 39 -13.34 11.24 6.44
CA PRO A 39 -12.73 9.94 6.20
C PRO A 39 -11.31 9.80 6.76
N LEU A 40 -10.90 8.57 7.05
CA LEU A 40 -9.49 8.22 7.14
C LEU A 40 -9.00 7.80 5.75
N PHE A 41 -8.02 8.52 5.22
CA PHE A 41 -7.39 8.21 3.95
C PHE A 41 -5.96 7.71 4.18
N LEU A 42 -5.75 6.39 4.05
CA LEU A 42 -4.45 5.75 4.20
C LEU A 42 -3.74 5.70 2.84
N TYR A 43 -2.55 6.27 2.74
CA TYR A 43 -1.81 6.22 1.48
C TYR A 43 -0.34 5.87 1.68
N GLY A 44 0.32 5.47 0.58
CA GLY A 44 1.72 5.07 0.56
C GLY A 44 2.00 3.97 -0.45
N GLY A 45 3.24 3.62 -0.63
CA GLY A 45 3.68 2.64 -1.61
C GLY A 45 2.98 1.27 -1.50
N SER A 46 3.18 0.41 -2.49
CA SER A 46 2.65 -0.96 -2.45
C SER A 46 3.32 -1.75 -1.32
N GLY A 47 2.54 -2.59 -0.62
CA GLY A 47 3.07 -3.52 0.38
C GLY A 47 3.54 -2.91 1.71
N VAL A 48 3.22 -1.63 2.01
CA VAL A 48 3.60 -0.97 3.28
C VAL A 48 2.64 -1.26 4.44
N GLY A 49 1.50 -1.92 4.20
CA GLY A 49 0.55 -2.33 5.25
C GLY A 49 -0.78 -1.56 5.28
N LYS A 50 -1.13 -0.76 4.26
CA LYS A 50 -2.41 -0.02 4.19
C LYS A 50 -3.63 -0.93 4.36
N THR A 51 -3.74 -1.95 3.53
CA THR A 51 -4.82 -2.95 3.57
C THR A 51 -4.87 -3.68 4.90
N HIS A 52 -3.71 -4.04 5.46
CA HIS A 52 -3.62 -4.65 6.79
C HIS A 52 -4.26 -3.75 7.87
N LEU A 53 -3.86 -2.47 7.92
CA LEU A 53 -4.40 -1.55 8.92
C LEU A 53 -5.90 -1.31 8.72
N ALA A 54 -6.37 -1.22 7.46
CA ALA A 54 -7.79 -1.10 7.15
C ALA A 54 -8.61 -2.30 7.65
N TYR A 55 -8.12 -3.53 7.42
CA TYR A 55 -8.74 -4.73 7.98
C TYR A 55 -8.69 -4.75 9.51
N ALA A 56 -7.56 -4.36 10.12
CA ALA A 56 -7.41 -4.33 11.57
C ALA A 56 -8.44 -3.42 12.22
N ILE A 57 -8.71 -2.24 11.62
CA ILE A 57 -9.78 -1.35 12.09
C ILE A 57 -11.14 -2.06 11.99
N GLY A 58 -11.47 -2.65 10.84
CA GLY A 58 -12.74 -3.33 10.63
C GLY A 58 -12.95 -4.49 11.60
N ASN A 59 -11.95 -5.33 11.78
CA ASN A 59 -11.98 -6.46 12.71
C ASN A 59 -12.19 -6.03 14.16
N GLU A 60 -11.46 -5.00 14.60
CA GLU A 60 -11.58 -4.51 15.97
C GLU A 60 -12.91 -3.81 16.22
N VAL A 61 -13.45 -3.07 15.24
CA VAL A 61 -14.82 -2.50 15.33
C VAL A 61 -15.84 -3.62 15.49
N CYS A 62 -15.78 -4.69 14.71
CA CYS A 62 -16.70 -5.85 14.84
C CYS A 62 -16.56 -6.54 16.19
N LYS A 63 -15.35 -6.62 16.76
CA LYS A 63 -15.08 -7.22 18.05
C LYS A 63 -15.66 -6.39 19.20
N LEU A 64 -15.50 -5.05 19.16
CA LEU A 64 -16.02 -4.14 20.18
C LEU A 64 -17.51 -3.89 20.07
N ASN A 65 -18.04 -3.90 18.84
CA ASN A 65 -19.48 -3.75 18.56
C ASN A 65 -19.95 -4.82 17.55
N PRO A 66 -20.40 -5.97 18.03
CA PRO A 66 -20.86 -7.08 17.17
C PRO A 66 -22.09 -6.74 16.30
N THR A 67 -22.83 -5.68 16.62
CA THR A 67 -23.99 -5.23 15.83
C THR A 67 -23.61 -4.27 14.71
N ALA A 68 -22.39 -3.75 14.71
CA ALA A 68 -21.89 -2.84 13.68
C ALA A 68 -21.80 -3.53 12.32
N ARG A 69 -22.35 -2.88 11.31
CA ARG A 69 -22.27 -3.33 9.92
C ARG A 69 -21.00 -2.78 9.29
N VAL A 70 -19.93 -3.57 9.31
CA VAL A 70 -18.65 -3.22 8.70
C VAL A 70 -18.55 -3.90 7.35
N LEU A 71 -18.29 -3.12 6.31
CA LEU A 71 -18.09 -3.60 4.93
C LEU A 71 -16.72 -3.21 4.43
N TYR A 72 -15.95 -4.21 4.00
CA TYR A 72 -14.75 -4.03 3.21
C TYR A 72 -15.04 -4.35 1.74
N VAL A 73 -14.56 -3.51 0.84
CA VAL A 73 -14.64 -3.72 -0.60
C VAL A 73 -13.40 -3.17 -1.29
N ALA A 74 -12.81 -3.94 -2.20
CA ALA A 74 -11.80 -3.42 -3.11
C ALA A 74 -12.47 -2.54 -4.18
N ALA A 75 -11.83 -1.45 -4.59
CA ALA A 75 -12.38 -0.52 -5.58
C ALA A 75 -12.76 -1.20 -6.90
N ASN A 76 -11.99 -2.20 -7.35
CA ASN A 76 -12.35 -3.00 -8.53
C ASN A 76 -13.63 -3.81 -8.33
N THR A 77 -13.84 -4.40 -7.14
CA THR A 77 -15.08 -5.12 -6.82
C THR A 77 -16.26 -4.18 -6.77
N PHE A 78 -16.12 -3.00 -6.14
CA PHE A 78 -17.13 -1.95 -6.13
C PHE A 78 -17.55 -1.55 -7.55
N LYS A 79 -16.57 -1.31 -8.44
CA LYS A 79 -16.80 -1.02 -9.86
C LYS A 79 -17.62 -2.10 -10.54
N LEU A 80 -17.24 -3.38 -10.38
CA LEU A 80 -17.95 -4.50 -11.00
C LEU A 80 -19.38 -4.63 -10.49
N GLN A 81 -19.60 -4.48 -9.19
CA GLN A 81 -20.95 -4.49 -8.59
C GLN A 81 -21.80 -3.31 -9.07
N PHE A 82 -21.21 -2.12 -9.23
CA PHE A 82 -21.92 -0.97 -9.81
C PHE A 82 -22.29 -1.22 -11.28
N GLN A 83 -21.39 -1.76 -12.09
CA GLN A 83 -21.67 -2.11 -13.48
C GLN A 83 -22.81 -3.14 -13.60
N ASP A 84 -22.79 -4.17 -12.74
CA ASP A 84 -23.87 -5.16 -12.67
C ASP A 84 -25.19 -4.50 -12.30
N ALA A 85 -25.21 -3.62 -11.31
CA ALA A 85 -26.42 -2.88 -10.90
C ALA A 85 -26.97 -2.00 -12.03
N VAL A 86 -26.10 -1.36 -12.83
CA VAL A 86 -26.51 -0.58 -14.01
C VAL A 86 -27.14 -1.49 -15.06
N ASN A 87 -26.49 -2.61 -15.39
CA ASN A 87 -26.96 -3.54 -16.42
C ASN A 87 -28.34 -4.16 -16.08
N HIS A 88 -28.64 -4.29 -14.80
CA HIS A 88 -29.90 -4.88 -14.31
C HIS A 88 -30.91 -3.84 -13.80
N ASN A 89 -30.69 -2.53 -14.02
CA ASN A 89 -31.52 -1.43 -13.51
C ASN A 89 -31.72 -1.46 -11.98
N ARG A 90 -30.70 -1.88 -11.20
CA ARG A 90 -30.72 -2.01 -9.73
C ARG A 90 -29.82 -1.01 -9.02
N VAL A 91 -29.52 0.12 -9.64
CA VAL A 91 -28.69 1.17 -9.02
C VAL A 91 -29.21 1.66 -7.67
N PRO A 92 -30.57 1.84 -7.48
CA PRO A 92 -31.08 2.21 -6.16
C PRO A 92 -30.76 1.17 -5.07
N ASP A 93 -30.89 -0.12 -5.36
CA ASP A 93 -30.56 -1.20 -4.40
C ASP A 93 -29.07 -1.21 -4.05
N PHE A 94 -28.22 -0.99 -5.04
CA PHE A 94 -26.78 -0.86 -4.85
C PHE A 94 -26.45 0.32 -3.91
N LEU A 95 -27.04 1.49 -4.13
CA LEU A 95 -26.83 2.65 -3.27
C LEU A 95 -27.33 2.37 -1.85
N MET A 96 -28.55 1.84 -1.69
CA MET A 96 -29.12 1.49 -0.38
C MET A 96 -28.23 0.50 0.38
N PHE A 97 -27.70 -0.51 -0.29
CA PHE A 97 -26.80 -1.49 0.33
C PHE A 97 -25.57 -0.81 0.94
N TYR A 98 -24.84 0.01 0.15
CA TYR A 98 -23.65 0.69 0.62
C TYR A 98 -23.94 1.80 1.65
N GLN A 99 -25.10 2.43 1.59
CA GLN A 99 -25.52 3.45 2.55
C GLN A 99 -25.99 2.87 3.89
N SER A 100 -26.28 1.57 3.93
CA SER A 100 -26.78 0.90 5.13
C SER A 100 -25.70 0.55 6.15
N VAL A 101 -24.40 0.68 5.83
CA VAL A 101 -23.29 0.25 6.69
C VAL A 101 -22.91 1.30 7.73
N ASP A 102 -22.27 0.86 8.81
CA ASP A 102 -21.76 1.74 9.87
C ASP A 102 -20.29 2.11 9.63
N VAL A 103 -19.53 1.21 9.02
CA VAL A 103 -18.15 1.44 8.58
C VAL A 103 -17.97 0.92 7.16
N LEU A 104 -17.55 1.79 6.25
CA LEU A 104 -17.21 1.44 4.88
C LEU A 104 -15.69 1.57 4.68
N ILE A 105 -15.07 0.47 4.29
CA ILE A 105 -13.66 0.39 3.92
C ILE A 105 -13.57 0.18 2.41
N VAL A 106 -12.96 1.11 1.69
CA VAL A 106 -12.71 0.97 0.24
C VAL A 106 -11.20 0.94 0.00
N ASP A 107 -10.73 -0.21 -0.47
CA ASP A 107 -9.31 -0.45 -0.69
C ASP A 107 -8.93 -0.13 -2.14
N ASP A 108 -7.76 0.51 -2.30
CA ASP A 108 -7.18 0.87 -3.59
C ASP A 108 -8.06 1.81 -4.44
N ILE A 109 -8.49 2.94 -3.85
CA ILE A 109 -9.40 3.93 -4.47
C ILE A 109 -8.86 4.52 -5.78
N GLN A 110 -7.56 4.44 -6.07
CA GLN A 110 -6.95 4.85 -7.33
C GLN A 110 -7.56 4.15 -8.55
N TYR A 111 -8.15 2.97 -8.38
CA TYR A 111 -8.85 2.25 -9.46
C TYR A 111 -10.21 2.87 -9.85
N PHE A 112 -10.64 3.95 -9.19
CA PHE A 112 -11.79 4.75 -9.65
C PHE A 112 -11.41 5.78 -10.72
N ALA A 113 -10.11 5.97 -10.99
CA ALA A 113 -9.65 6.92 -11.99
C ALA A 113 -10.37 6.71 -13.34
N ASP A 114 -10.79 7.82 -13.96
CA ASP A 114 -11.47 7.89 -15.25
C ASP A 114 -12.82 7.14 -15.33
N LEU A 115 -13.38 6.65 -14.20
CA LEU A 115 -14.65 5.93 -14.12
C LEU A 115 -15.77 6.83 -13.61
N LYS A 116 -16.23 7.77 -14.44
CA LYS A 116 -17.20 8.82 -14.04
C LYS A 116 -18.43 8.29 -13.32
N GLY A 117 -19.13 7.29 -13.86
CA GLY A 117 -20.34 6.74 -13.26
C GLY A 117 -20.09 6.08 -11.90
N THR A 118 -18.97 5.36 -11.75
CA THR A 118 -18.54 4.77 -10.46
C THR A 118 -18.24 5.86 -9.44
N GLN A 119 -17.54 6.93 -9.86
CA GLN A 119 -17.23 8.06 -8.98
C GLN A 119 -18.49 8.81 -8.55
N ASP A 120 -19.46 8.98 -9.46
CA ASP A 120 -20.74 9.66 -9.16
C ASP A 120 -21.55 8.88 -8.12
N SER A 121 -21.61 7.56 -8.26
CA SER A 121 -22.29 6.68 -7.29
C SER A 121 -21.56 6.65 -5.96
N PHE A 122 -20.23 6.55 -5.98
CA PHE A 122 -19.44 6.60 -4.77
C PHE A 122 -19.60 7.94 -4.03
N PHE A 123 -19.66 9.05 -4.76
CA PHE A 123 -19.90 10.37 -4.17
C PHE A 123 -21.24 10.45 -3.43
N GLN A 124 -22.30 9.85 -3.97
CA GLN A 124 -23.61 9.78 -3.28
C GLN A 124 -23.53 8.96 -1.99
N ILE A 125 -22.86 7.79 -2.04
CA ILE A 125 -22.65 6.93 -0.87
C ILE A 125 -21.80 7.67 0.18
N PHE A 126 -20.72 8.30 -0.24
CA PHE A 126 -19.82 9.06 0.63
C PHE A 126 -20.57 10.16 1.41
N ASN A 127 -21.34 10.99 0.69
CA ASN A 127 -22.10 12.07 1.33
C ASN A 127 -23.14 11.53 2.33
N HIS A 128 -23.85 10.47 1.97
CA HIS A 128 -24.84 9.86 2.86
C HIS A 128 -24.19 9.34 4.16
N LEU A 129 -23.09 8.60 4.03
CA LEU A 129 -22.38 8.05 5.18
C LEU A 129 -21.80 9.15 6.07
N GLN A 130 -21.21 10.20 5.46
CA GLN A 130 -20.67 11.33 6.21
C GLN A 130 -21.77 12.09 6.97
N GLN A 131 -22.91 12.38 6.33
CA GLN A 131 -24.05 13.06 6.97
C GLN A 131 -24.67 12.22 8.09
N SER A 132 -24.64 10.90 7.96
CA SER A 132 -25.14 9.95 8.95
C SER A 132 -24.11 9.59 10.03
N HIS A 133 -22.97 10.32 10.10
CA HIS A 133 -21.87 10.05 11.04
C HIS A 133 -21.36 8.60 11.00
N LYS A 134 -21.33 7.99 9.81
CA LYS A 134 -20.74 6.67 9.56
C LYS A 134 -19.28 6.80 9.16
N GLN A 135 -18.45 5.84 9.55
CA GLN A 135 -17.01 5.90 9.29
C GLN A 135 -16.67 5.48 7.86
N LEU A 136 -15.82 6.27 7.22
CA LEU A 136 -15.21 5.96 5.94
C LEU A 136 -13.70 5.75 6.11
N ILE A 137 -13.19 4.66 5.52
CA ILE A 137 -11.76 4.34 5.48
C ILE A 137 -11.42 4.06 4.02
N LEU A 138 -10.46 4.80 3.49
CA LEU A 138 -10.03 4.70 2.10
C LEU A 138 -8.55 4.37 2.08
N THR A 139 -8.12 3.51 1.17
CA THR A 139 -6.70 3.30 0.93
C THR A 139 -6.31 3.68 -0.50
N SER A 140 -5.05 4.07 -0.70
CA SER A 140 -4.51 4.42 -2.01
C SER A 140 -2.99 4.17 -2.08
N ASP A 141 -2.49 3.95 -3.29
CA ASP A 141 -1.04 3.89 -3.55
C ASP A 141 -0.37 5.28 -3.53
N ARG A 142 -1.15 6.36 -3.58
CA ARG A 142 -0.70 7.75 -3.63
C ARG A 142 -1.63 8.67 -2.84
N SER A 143 -1.13 9.88 -2.54
CA SER A 143 -1.88 10.91 -1.81
C SER A 143 -3.12 11.41 -2.58
N PRO A 144 -4.12 12.00 -1.90
CA PRO A 144 -5.25 12.63 -2.59
C PRO A 144 -4.85 13.74 -3.58
N LEU A 145 -3.68 14.36 -3.40
CA LEU A 145 -3.17 15.40 -4.30
C LEU A 145 -2.62 14.84 -5.62
N GLU A 146 -2.18 13.58 -5.59
CA GLU A 146 -1.56 12.90 -6.73
C GLU A 146 -2.54 11.99 -7.50
N LEU A 147 -3.77 11.85 -7.02
CA LEU A 147 -4.81 11.07 -7.68
C LEU A 147 -5.27 11.78 -8.97
N ARG A 148 -4.83 11.27 -10.12
CA ARG A 148 -5.28 11.74 -11.43
C ARG A 148 -6.52 10.95 -11.87
N GLY A 149 -7.39 11.57 -12.69
CA GLY A 149 -8.61 10.92 -13.20
C GLY A 149 -9.74 10.78 -12.17
N VAL A 150 -9.57 11.34 -10.96
CA VAL A 150 -10.59 11.43 -9.92
C VAL A 150 -11.18 12.84 -9.90
N GLN A 151 -12.50 12.96 -9.82
CA GLN A 151 -13.21 14.24 -9.84
C GLN A 151 -12.86 15.10 -8.63
N ASP A 152 -12.69 16.42 -8.82
CA ASP A 152 -12.30 17.38 -7.79
C ASP A 152 -13.22 17.36 -6.56
N ARG A 153 -14.52 17.09 -6.76
CA ARG A 153 -15.48 16.99 -5.65
C ARG A 153 -15.16 15.80 -4.73
N LEU A 154 -14.66 14.67 -5.25
CA LEU A 154 -14.20 13.54 -4.43
C LEU A 154 -12.86 13.85 -3.78
N LEU A 155 -11.91 14.43 -4.54
CA LEU A 155 -10.61 14.84 -4.00
C LEU A 155 -10.77 15.81 -2.81
N SER A 156 -11.69 16.76 -2.91
CA SER A 156 -12.02 17.67 -1.80
C SER A 156 -12.54 16.91 -0.58
N ARG A 157 -13.36 15.87 -0.77
CA ARG A 157 -13.88 15.03 0.31
C ARG A 157 -12.79 14.16 0.94
N PHE A 158 -11.88 13.62 0.14
CA PHE A 158 -10.76 12.80 0.65
C PHE A 158 -9.80 13.62 1.54
N LYS A 159 -9.70 14.93 1.28
CA LYS A 159 -8.89 15.87 2.06
C LYS A 159 -9.59 16.38 3.32
N TRP A 160 -10.91 16.21 3.44
CA TRP A 160 -11.68 16.76 4.55
C TRP A 160 -11.31 16.16 5.90
N GLY A 161 -11.10 14.84 5.97
CA GLY A 161 -10.70 14.14 7.17
C GLY A 161 -9.18 14.14 7.37
N LEU A 162 -8.63 12.96 7.64
CA LEU A 162 -7.18 12.80 7.78
C LEU A 162 -6.62 11.94 6.66
N ALA A 163 -5.65 12.47 5.93
CA ALA A 163 -4.79 11.70 5.04
C ALA A 163 -3.51 11.31 5.80
N ALA A 164 -3.35 10.02 6.09
CA ALA A 164 -2.22 9.48 6.82
C ALA A 164 -1.34 8.65 5.89
N GLU A 165 -0.08 9.05 5.77
CA GLU A 165 0.91 8.30 5.01
C GLU A 165 1.46 7.14 5.81
N ILE A 166 1.61 5.99 5.14
CA ILE A 166 2.43 4.87 5.62
C ILE A 166 3.63 4.80 4.69
N THR A 167 4.79 5.19 5.21
CA THR A 167 6.02 5.22 4.44
C THR A 167 6.69 3.83 4.38
N ARG A 168 7.76 3.70 3.60
CA ARG A 168 8.57 2.48 3.55
C ARG A 168 9.07 2.13 4.94
N PRO A 169 9.08 0.84 5.32
CA PRO A 169 9.57 0.44 6.63
C PRO A 169 11.07 0.75 6.76
N ASP A 170 11.45 1.40 7.84
CA ASP A 170 12.84 1.58 8.23
C ASP A 170 13.49 0.25 8.67
N TYR A 171 14.79 0.25 8.92
CA TYR A 171 15.49 -0.96 9.33
C TYR A 171 14.89 -1.58 10.59
N GLN A 172 14.59 -0.77 11.61
CA GLN A 172 14.06 -1.26 12.88
C GLN A 172 12.70 -1.94 12.70
N LEU A 173 11.80 -1.31 11.95
CA LEU A 173 10.47 -1.87 11.68
C LEU A 173 10.58 -3.17 10.86
N ARG A 174 11.48 -3.24 9.86
CA ARG A 174 11.73 -4.47 9.10
C ARG A 174 12.22 -5.60 9.99
N HIS A 175 13.18 -5.31 10.85
CA HIS A 175 13.75 -6.26 11.79
C HIS A 175 12.68 -6.79 12.78
N ASP A 176 11.85 -5.90 13.34
CA ASP A 176 10.79 -6.27 14.27
C ASP A 176 9.68 -7.10 13.60
N ILE A 177 9.34 -6.78 12.36
CA ILE A 177 8.39 -7.59 11.55
C ILE A 177 8.96 -8.99 11.32
N LEU A 178 10.23 -9.11 10.95
CA LEU A 178 10.89 -10.40 10.75
C LEU A 178 10.88 -11.22 12.03
N LEU A 179 11.28 -10.63 13.17
CA LEU A 179 11.27 -11.31 14.47
C LEU A 179 9.87 -11.78 14.86
N TYR A 180 8.86 -10.94 14.64
CA TYR A 180 7.47 -11.32 14.93
C TYR A 180 7.04 -12.53 14.08
N ARG A 181 7.30 -12.51 12.76
CA ARG A 181 6.96 -13.61 11.85
C ARG A 181 7.69 -14.89 12.20
N ILE A 182 9.00 -14.80 12.42
CA ILE A 182 9.85 -15.94 12.80
C ILE A 182 9.31 -16.62 14.07
N ARG A 183 8.96 -15.83 15.08
CA ARG A 183 8.39 -16.38 16.34
C ARG A 183 7.01 -16.99 16.13
N LYS A 184 6.15 -16.33 15.35
CA LYS A 184 4.79 -16.79 15.07
C LYS A 184 4.79 -18.11 14.29
N ASP A 185 5.67 -18.22 13.30
CA ASP A 185 5.70 -19.36 12.38
C ASP A 185 6.68 -20.46 12.87
N GLY A 186 7.32 -20.27 14.04
CA GLY A 186 8.24 -21.25 14.65
C GLY A 186 9.54 -21.47 13.87
N ILE A 187 9.94 -20.48 13.05
CA ILE A 187 11.11 -20.56 12.19
C ILE A 187 12.38 -20.38 13.03
N LYS A 188 13.41 -21.17 12.76
CA LYS A 188 14.73 -20.98 13.39
C LYS A 188 15.68 -20.33 12.40
N LEU A 189 16.01 -19.06 12.64
CA LEU A 189 17.02 -18.31 11.89
C LEU A 189 18.05 -17.72 12.84
N SER A 190 19.30 -17.61 12.39
CA SER A 190 20.33 -16.88 13.13
C SER A 190 20.14 -15.37 13.03
N ASP A 191 20.62 -14.64 14.03
CA ASP A 191 20.53 -13.17 14.05
C ASP A 191 21.26 -12.54 12.84
N GLU A 192 22.32 -13.19 12.33
CA GLU A 192 23.03 -12.77 11.12
C GLU A 192 22.12 -12.80 9.89
N ILE A 193 21.32 -13.88 9.72
CA ILE A 193 20.38 -14.02 8.61
C ILE A 193 19.27 -12.97 8.71
N ILE A 194 18.72 -12.75 9.90
CA ILE A 194 17.67 -11.75 10.15
C ILE A 194 18.20 -10.36 9.80
N THR A 195 19.39 -10.02 10.29
CA THR A 195 20.06 -8.75 10.00
C THR A 195 20.33 -8.58 8.51
N TYR A 196 20.77 -9.63 7.83
CA TYR A 196 21.01 -9.62 6.39
C TYR A 196 19.72 -9.32 5.61
N ILE A 197 18.63 -10.02 5.90
CA ILE A 197 17.33 -9.80 5.24
C ILE A 197 16.83 -8.38 5.52
N ALA A 198 16.83 -7.92 6.78
CA ALA A 198 16.41 -6.58 7.15
C ALA A 198 17.21 -5.47 6.48
N THR A 199 18.48 -5.71 6.18
CA THR A 199 19.37 -4.73 5.53
C THR A 199 19.14 -4.66 4.03
N HIS A 200 18.92 -5.79 3.36
CA HIS A 200 18.89 -5.85 1.89
C HIS A 200 17.49 -5.79 1.29
N VAL A 201 16.45 -6.16 2.04
CA VAL A 201 15.06 -6.12 1.57
C VAL A 201 14.40 -4.85 2.12
N THR A 202 14.52 -3.74 1.39
CA THR A 202 14.22 -2.40 1.91
C THR A 202 12.89 -1.81 1.47
N ASP A 203 12.24 -2.34 0.41
CA ASP A 203 11.16 -1.63 -0.24
C ASP A 203 9.81 -1.73 0.47
N ASN A 204 9.43 -2.92 0.89
CA ASN A 204 8.11 -3.13 1.47
C ASN A 204 8.03 -4.42 2.30
N VAL A 205 6.94 -4.57 3.06
CA VAL A 205 6.71 -5.72 3.95
C VAL A 205 6.39 -7.01 3.17
N ARG A 206 5.74 -6.91 2.01
CA ARG A 206 5.43 -8.11 1.19
C ARG A 206 6.69 -8.82 0.73
N ASP A 207 7.73 -8.07 0.41
CA ASP A 207 9.01 -8.67 -0.01
C ASP A 207 9.69 -9.38 1.14
N LEU A 208 9.62 -8.82 2.37
CA LEU A 208 10.12 -9.50 3.58
C LEU A 208 9.38 -10.82 3.80
N GLU A 209 8.05 -10.83 3.70
CA GLU A 209 7.22 -12.03 3.81
C GLU A 209 7.53 -13.03 2.68
N GLY A 210 7.74 -12.54 1.46
CA GLY A 210 8.13 -13.36 0.31
C GLY A 210 9.47 -14.06 0.48
N VAL A 211 10.47 -13.35 1.06
CA VAL A 211 11.77 -13.96 1.40
C VAL A 211 11.59 -15.06 2.43
N LEU A 212 10.88 -14.79 3.54
CA LEU A 212 10.65 -15.81 4.57
C LEU A 212 9.90 -17.02 4.02
N ALA A 213 8.84 -16.82 3.24
CA ALA A 213 8.10 -17.91 2.61
C ALA A 213 8.98 -18.74 1.67
N SER A 214 9.84 -18.09 0.88
CA SER A 214 10.78 -18.77 -0.02
C SER A 214 11.82 -19.58 0.74
N LEU A 215 12.41 -19.01 1.80
CA LEU A 215 13.38 -19.71 2.63
C LEU A 215 12.77 -20.95 3.30
N LEU A 216 11.54 -20.82 3.81
CA LEU A 216 10.79 -21.95 4.40
C LEU A 216 10.51 -23.05 3.36
N ALA A 217 10.03 -22.67 2.18
CA ALA A 217 9.75 -23.61 1.10
C ALA A 217 11.00 -24.40 0.70
N TYR A 218 12.13 -23.70 0.52
CA TYR A 218 13.40 -24.34 0.21
C TYR A 218 13.82 -25.32 1.32
N SER A 219 13.84 -24.85 2.58
CA SER A 219 14.23 -25.70 3.72
C SER A 219 13.37 -26.94 3.86
N THR A 220 12.05 -26.79 3.69
CA THR A 220 11.10 -27.93 3.80
C THR A 220 11.24 -28.90 2.63
N LEU A 221 11.43 -28.42 1.40
CA LEU A 221 11.50 -29.24 0.20
C LEU A 221 12.84 -29.96 0.04
N THR A 222 13.93 -29.35 0.54
CA THR A 222 15.29 -29.95 0.42
C THR A 222 15.77 -30.61 1.70
N ASP A 223 14.96 -30.59 2.76
CA ASP A 223 15.31 -31.05 4.11
C ASP A 223 16.66 -30.48 4.60
N SER A 224 16.92 -29.24 4.26
CA SER A 224 18.18 -28.56 4.52
C SER A 224 17.96 -27.34 5.43
N PRO A 225 18.87 -27.06 6.38
CA PRO A 225 18.77 -25.89 7.22
C PRO A 225 18.89 -24.61 6.39
N ILE A 226 18.22 -23.55 6.87
CA ILE A 226 18.36 -22.22 6.26
C ILE A 226 19.72 -21.66 6.68
N ASP A 227 20.63 -21.53 5.72
CA ASP A 227 21.94 -20.95 5.89
C ASP A 227 22.08 -19.58 5.18
N MET A 228 23.23 -18.94 5.36
CA MET A 228 23.51 -17.64 4.75
C MET A 228 23.58 -17.72 3.23
N THR A 229 24.09 -18.83 2.66
CA THR A 229 24.25 -19.02 1.22
C THR A 229 22.91 -19.09 0.52
N LEU A 230 21.98 -19.87 1.08
CA LEU A 230 20.59 -19.95 0.62
C LEU A 230 19.91 -18.58 0.74
N THR A 231 20.10 -17.90 1.88
CA THR A 231 19.52 -16.57 2.13
C THR A 231 20.00 -15.55 1.10
N GLN A 232 21.28 -15.48 0.83
CA GLN A 232 21.86 -14.59 -0.18
C GLN A 232 21.30 -14.88 -1.57
N THR A 233 21.14 -16.16 -1.92
CA THR A 233 20.56 -16.57 -3.21
C THR A 233 19.11 -16.13 -3.35
N VAL A 234 18.28 -16.35 -2.32
CA VAL A 234 16.86 -15.99 -2.33
C VAL A 234 16.68 -14.47 -2.36
N VAL A 235 17.38 -13.74 -1.49
CA VAL A 235 17.33 -12.26 -1.45
C VAL A 235 17.85 -11.67 -2.76
N GLY A 236 18.96 -12.18 -3.29
CA GLY A 236 19.54 -11.73 -4.55
C GLY A 236 18.58 -11.87 -5.72
N ARG A 237 17.84 -12.97 -5.81
CA ARG A 237 16.81 -13.17 -6.85
C ARG A 237 15.66 -12.17 -6.72
N LEU A 238 15.15 -11.94 -5.51
CA LEU A 238 14.05 -10.99 -5.26
C LEU A 238 14.45 -9.53 -5.57
N VAL A 239 15.66 -9.13 -5.20
CA VAL A 239 16.18 -7.79 -5.48
C VAL A 239 16.50 -7.64 -6.98
N ALA A 240 17.07 -8.67 -7.64
CA ALA A 240 17.41 -8.64 -9.06
C ALA A 240 16.19 -8.64 -10.00
N LEU A 241 15.05 -9.22 -9.55
CA LEU A 241 13.79 -9.22 -10.32
C LEU A 241 13.08 -7.86 -10.33
N LYS A 242 13.50 -6.92 -9.48
CA LYS A 242 12.95 -5.56 -9.52
C LYS A 242 13.62 -4.79 -10.65
N PRO A 243 12.82 -4.14 -11.53
CA PRO A 243 13.39 -3.16 -12.43
C PRO A 243 14.09 -2.11 -11.57
N GLN A 244 15.40 -1.99 -11.72
CA GLN A 244 16.14 -0.88 -11.12
C GLN A 244 15.48 0.39 -11.68
N SER A 245 14.78 1.12 -10.84
CA SER A 245 14.37 2.48 -11.18
C SER A 245 15.66 3.29 -11.24
N PHE A 246 16.23 3.39 -12.41
CA PHE A 246 17.38 4.26 -12.63
C PHE A 246 16.89 5.70 -12.46
N ASP A 247 17.47 6.43 -11.52
CA ASP A 247 17.33 7.88 -11.51
C ASP A 247 17.90 8.37 -12.86
N PRO A 248 17.16 9.19 -13.63
CA PRO A 248 17.68 9.77 -14.85
C PRO A 248 19.08 10.41 -14.69
N ARG A 249 19.41 10.92 -13.50
CA ARG A 249 20.73 11.44 -13.15
C ARG A 249 21.80 10.37 -13.11
N ASP A 250 21.49 9.17 -12.64
CA ASP A 250 22.43 8.04 -12.63
C ASP A 250 22.74 7.57 -14.05
N ILE A 251 21.73 7.59 -14.94
CA ILE A 251 21.91 7.28 -16.36
C ILE A 251 22.86 8.30 -17.00
N VAL A 252 22.60 9.60 -16.77
CA VAL A 252 23.46 10.68 -17.28
C VAL A 252 24.90 10.51 -16.78
N SER A 253 25.08 10.28 -15.49
CA SER A 253 26.39 10.10 -14.86
C SER A 253 27.17 8.91 -15.44
N ARG A 254 26.52 7.74 -15.60
CA ARG A 254 27.13 6.53 -16.20
C ARG A 254 27.48 6.73 -17.67
N VAL A 255 26.61 7.40 -18.45
CA VAL A 255 26.90 7.73 -19.86
C VAL A 255 28.07 8.70 -19.94
N CYS A 256 28.13 9.71 -19.07
CA CYS A 256 29.27 10.63 -18.99
C CYS A 256 30.57 9.91 -18.71
N GLN A 257 30.58 8.99 -17.76
CA GLN A 257 31.77 8.19 -17.42
C GLN A 257 32.21 7.27 -18.58
N HIS A 258 31.24 6.57 -19.19
CA HIS A 258 31.56 5.60 -20.27
C HIS A 258 32.02 6.28 -21.55
N MET A 259 31.47 7.45 -21.86
CA MET A 259 31.82 8.20 -23.07
C MET A 259 32.89 9.29 -22.84
N ASN A 260 33.38 9.40 -21.61
CA ASN A 260 34.42 10.37 -21.20
C ASN A 260 34.03 11.83 -21.52
N VAL A 261 32.73 12.17 -21.35
CA VAL A 261 32.13 13.49 -21.54
C VAL A 261 31.62 14.05 -20.22
N THR A 262 31.62 15.37 -20.07
CA THR A 262 31.06 15.99 -18.86
C THR A 262 29.57 16.25 -19.02
N GLU A 263 28.80 16.26 -17.91
CA GLU A 263 27.35 16.54 -17.90
C GLU A 263 27.03 17.89 -18.59
N LYS A 264 27.89 18.88 -18.45
CA LYS A 264 27.77 20.17 -19.12
C LYS A 264 27.78 20.06 -20.64
N ILE A 265 28.47 19.07 -21.22
CA ILE A 265 28.50 18.84 -22.66
C ILE A 265 27.22 18.18 -23.13
N ILE A 266 26.59 17.32 -22.33
CA ILE A 266 25.28 16.69 -22.66
C ILE A 266 24.17 17.75 -22.68
N THR A 267 24.17 18.68 -21.73
CA THR A 267 23.16 19.74 -21.63
C THR A 267 23.41 20.94 -22.57
N ALA A 268 24.66 21.11 -23.05
CA ALA A 268 25.02 22.21 -23.94
C ALA A 268 24.50 21.97 -25.37
N ARG A 269 24.11 23.04 -26.09
CA ARG A 269 23.68 22.99 -27.49
C ARG A 269 24.85 22.80 -28.47
N THR A 270 25.80 21.90 -28.18
CA THR A 270 26.92 21.60 -29.06
C THR A 270 26.56 20.51 -30.06
N ARG A 271 27.08 20.59 -31.28
CA ARG A 271 26.93 19.60 -32.36
C ARG A 271 28.10 18.62 -32.46
N GLN A 272 28.99 18.60 -31.48
CA GLN A 272 30.08 17.63 -31.45
C GLN A 272 29.54 16.20 -31.47
N ARG A 273 30.12 15.33 -32.27
CA ARG A 273 29.62 13.97 -32.56
C ARG A 273 29.44 13.13 -31.32
N GLU A 274 30.33 13.26 -30.34
CA GLU A 274 30.29 12.54 -29.07
C GLU A 274 29.16 13.06 -28.15
N ALA A 275 28.97 14.37 -28.10
CA ALA A 275 27.89 14.99 -27.34
C ALA A 275 26.49 14.61 -27.89
N VAL A 276 26.36 14.52 -29.20
CA VAL A 276 25.11 14.09 -29.86
C VAL A 276 24.84 12.62 -29.59
N ARG A 277 25.88 11.75 -29.65
CA ARG A 277 25.73 10.32 -29.29
C ARG A 277 25.33 10.13 -27.83
N ALA A 278 26.01 10.81 -26.91
CA ALA A 278 25.69 10.73 -25.47
C ALA A 278 24.25 11.19 -25.20
N ARG A 279 23.81 12.27 -25.85
CA ARG A 279 22.43 12.81 -25.72
C ARG A 279 21.38 11.84 -26.24
N ASN A 280 21.63 11.16 -27.36
CA ASN A 280 20.71 10.15 -27.91
C ASN A 280 20.58 8.87 -27.07
N ILE A 281 21.56 8.61 -26.18
CA ILE A 281 21.50 7.47 -25.24
C ILE A 281 20.73 7.86 -23.96
N VAL A 282 20.78 9.14 -23.58
CA VAL A 282 20.14 9.66 -22.35
C VAL A 282 18.67 10.02 -22.56
N MET A 283 18.26 10.39 -23.78
CA MET A 283 16.88 10.68 -24.17
C MET A 283 16.12 9.43 -24.61
#